data_844ee6f9a5de5596bdb45b790ea4e8d3
#
_entry.id   844ee6f9a5de5596bdb45b790ea4e8d3
#
_cell.length_a   1.000
_cell.length_b   1.000
_cell.length_c   1.000
_cell.angle_alpha   90.00
_cell.angle_beta   90.00
_cell.angle_gamma   90.00
#
_symmetry.space_group_name_H-M   'P 1'
#
loop_
_entity.id
_entity.type
_entity.pdbx_description
1 polymer ?
#
loop_
_entity_poly.entity_id
_entity_poly.type
_entity_poly.pdbx_seq_one_letter_code
_entity_poly.pdbx_strand_id
1 'polypeptide(L)'
;MRNVTLVLSDGTKFHGKSFGYDAPVAGEVVFNTAMMGYPESLTDPSYAGQLLTMTFPLVGNYGVPPFTIGESGIPTFMESDKIYVSALIVSDYTEEYSHWNAVESLAEWLKREHVPGITGIDTRELTKVLREHGVMMGKILFDDEPDNIPEADYEGVNFVDRVSTKEIIRYNEGAGKKVVLVDCGVKANIIRSLINRGVEVIRVPWIYDYTGMDYDGLFLANGPGDPDMCNDAVEVIRKQMSMSKKPICGICMGNQLLSKAAGAKIYKLKYGHRGHNQPVRMVGTDKCYITSQNHGYAVDASTLDKDWQELFVNMNDGSNEGICHKENPWFTSQFHPEACSGPVDTYFMFDKFVETLK
;
A
#
# COMPACT_ATOMS: atom_id res chain seq x y z
N MET A 1 23.59 -20.44 -0.15
CA MET A 1 23.29 -19.01 -0.46
C MET A 1 24.37 -18.47 -1.40
N ARG A 2 23.97 -17.92 -2.55
CA ARG A 2 24.88 -17.28 -3.54
C ARG A 2 25.21 -15.86 -3.12
N ASN A 3 26.37 -15.35 -3.54
CA ASN A 3 26.70 -13.95 -3.33
C ASN A 3 25.92 -13.06 -4.30
N VAL A 4 25.42 -11.96 -3.80
CA VAL A 4 24.64 -10.98 -4.57
C VAL A 4 25.05 -9.57 -4.20
N THR A 5 24.89 -8.66 -5.15
CA THR A 5 25.17 -7.23 -4.95
C THR A 5 23.91 -6.43 -5.31
N LEU A 6 23.42 -5.61 -4.36
CA LEU A 6 22.48 -4.55 -4.65
C LEU A 6 23.27 -3.36 -5.21
N VAL A 7 22.94 -2.92 -6.41
CA VAL A 7 23.54 -1.74 -7.07
C VAL A 7 22.46 -0.68 -7.21
N LEU A 8 22.65 0.48 -6.60
CA LEU A 8 21.76 1.64 -6.74
C LEU A 8 22.09 2.43 -8.02
N SER A 9 21.16 3.24 -8.47
CA SER A 9 21.27 4.05 -9.69
C SER A 9 22.43 5.08 -9.66
N ASP A 10 22.93 5.45 -8.49
CA ASP A 10 24.10 6.30 -8.32
C ASP A 10 25.44 5.50 -8.32
N GLY A 11 25.37 4.18 -8.47
CA GLY A 11 26.51 3.27 -8.43
C GLY A 11 26.89 2.76 -7.04
N THR A 12 26.22 3.19 -5.98
CA THR A 12 26.43 2.66 -4.62
C THR A 12 26.11 1.17 -4.56
N LYS A 13 26.95 0.40 -3.88
CA LYS A 13 26.84 -1.06 -3.83
C LYS A 13 26.74 -1.57 -2.41
N PHE A 14 25.87 -2.56 -2.22
CA PHE A 14 25.72 -3.32 -0.97
C PHE A 14 25.84 -4.80 -1.28
N HIS A 15 26.77 -5.49 -0.60
CA HIS A 15 27.01 -6.92 -0.80
C HIS A 15 26.26 -7.76 0.21
N GLY A 16 25.69 -8.86 -0.22
CA GLY A 16 24.92 -9.77 0.61
C GLY A 16 24.86 -11.18 0.04
N LYS A 17 23.87 -11.94 0.51
CA LYS A 17 23.64 -13.34 0.08
C LYS A 17 22.17 -13.55 -0.25
N SER A 18 21.90 -14.34 -1.29
CA SER A 18 20.56 -14.78 -1.64
C SER A 18 20.03 -15.79 -0.63
N PHE A 19 18.77 -15.63 -0.18
CA PHE A 19 18.04 -16.65 0.58
C PHE A 19 16.65 -16.97 -0.01
N GLY A 20 16.15 -16.11 -0.90
CA GLY A 20 14.91 -16.31 -1.67
C GLY A 20 15.13 -17.04 -2.99
N TYR A 21 14.36 -16.64 -4.02
CA TYR A 21 14.51 -17.16 -5.37
C TYR A 21 15.78 -16.57 -6.04
N ASP A 22 16.56 -17.42 -6.68
CA ASP A 22 17.81 -17.02 -7.34
C ASP A 22 17.53 -16.46 -8.75
N ALA A 23 17.17 -15.18 -8.83
CA ALA A 23 17.03 -14.44 -10.08
C ALA A 23 17.45 -12.98 -9.89
N PRO A 24 18.13 -12.36 -10.88
CA PRO A 24 18.38 -10.94 -10.85
C PRO A 24 17.08 -10.16 -11.05
N VAL A 25 16.98 -8.98 -10.41
CA VAL A 25 15.77 -8.15 -10.46
C VAL A 25 16.09 -6.68 -10.32
N ALA A 26 15.31 -5.82 -10.97
CA ALA A 26 15.40 -4.36 -10.85
C ALA A 26 14.07 -3.78 -10.34
N GLY A 27 14.13 -2.66 -9.62
CA GLY A 27 12.97 -1.97 -9.09
C GLY A 27 13.31 -0.71 -8.31
N GLU A 28 12.29 0.01 -7.84
CA GLU A 28 12.46 1.15 -6.94
C GLU A 28 12.81 0.65 -5.54
N VAL A 29 13.97 1.06 -5.00
CA VAL A 29 14.41 0.66 -3.66
C VAL A 29 13.74 1.54 -2.63
N VAL A 30 12.95 0.90 -1.76
CA VAL A 30 12.24 1.57 -0.67
C VAL A 30 12.55 0.89 0.66
N PHE A 31 12.31 1.59 1.78
CA PHE A 31 12.48 1.01 3.11
C PHE A 31 11.21 1.12 3.94
N ASN A 32 11.00 0.14 4.81
CA ASN A 32 9.93 0.12 5.79
C ASN A 32 10.51 -0.07 7.19
N THR A 33 10.03 0.72 8.15
CA THR A 33 10.48 0.71 9.55
C THR A 33 9.60 -0.14 10.47
N ALA A 34 8.64 -0.88 9.92
CA ALA A 34 7.79 -1.79 10.67
C ALA A 34 8.60 -2.92 11.33
N MET A 35 8.27 -3.25 12.57
CA MET A 35 8.94 -4.30 13.34
C MET A 35 8.33 -5.69 13.12
N MET A 36 7.15 -5.77 12.52
CA MET A 36 6.38 -7.00 12.30
C MET A 36 5.55 -6.88 11.03
N GLY A 37 4.94 -7.99 10.59
CA GLY A 37 4.00 -7.97 9.48
C GLY A 37 4.67 -8.08 8.12
N TYR A 38 5.78 -8.84 8.02
CA TYR A 38 6.39 -9.04 6.71
C TYR A 38 5.49 -9.85 5.75
N PRO A 39 4.67 -10.85 6.16
CA PRO A 39 3.76 -11.50 5.21
C PRO A 39 2.72 -10.53 4.64
N GLU A 40 2.17 -9.67 5.48
CA GLU A 40 1.21 -8.64 5.08
C GLU A 40 1.86 -7.60 4.16
N SER A 41 3.07 -7.13 4.51
CA SER A 41 3.81 -6.17 3.67
C SER A 41 4.19 -6.77 2.32
N LEU A 42 4.62 -8.03 2.26
CA LEU A 42 4.99 -8.69 1.01
C LEU A 42 3.80 -8.91 0.08
N THR A 43 2.61 -9.11 0.65
CA THR A 43 1.37 -9.31 -0.11
C THR A 43 0.55 -8.03 -0.32
N ASP A 44 1.01 -6.87 0.16
CA ASP A 44 0.38 -5.58 -0.11
C ASP A 44 0.65 -5.14 -1.56
N PRO A 45 -0.39 -5.02 -2.42
CA PRO A 45 -0.22 -4.59 -3.81
C PRO A 45 0.44 -3.23 -3.98
N SER A 46 0.42 -2.38 -2.95
CA SER A 46 1.06 -1.06 -2.97
C SER A 46 2.58 -1.11 -3.12
N TYR A 47 3.20 -2.28 -2.89
CA TYR A 47 4.64 -2.48 -3.13
C TYR A 47 4.97 -3.03 -4.53
N ALA A 48 4.03 -3.12 -5.45
CA ALA A 48 4.31 -3.62 -6.80
C ALA A 48 5.44 -2.82 -7.48
N GLY A 49 6.43 -3.54 -8.02
CA GLY A 49 7.59 -2.95 -8.68
C GLY A 49 8.71 -2.48 -7.74
N GLN A 50 8.58 -2.66 -6.42
CA GLN A 50 9.55 -2.17 -5.44
C GLN A 50 10.44 -3.28 -4.87
N LEU A 51 11.70 -2.93 -4.60
CA LEU A 51 12.65 -3.71 -3.80
C LEU A 51 12.51 -3.24 -2.35
N LEU A 52 11.83 -4.05 -1.53
CA LEU A 52 11.48 -3.66 -0.17
C LEU A 52 12.60 -3.96 0.82
N THR A 53 13.16 -2.92 1.44
CA THR A 53 14.11 -3.04 2.53
C THR A 53 13.37 -2.99 3.88
N MET A 54 13.46 -4.08 4.66
CA MET A 54 13.00 -4.09 6.04
C MET A 54 14.13 -3.65 6.97
N THR A 55 13.91 -2.55 7.71
CA THR A 55 14.97 -2.00 8.59
C THR A 55 15.04 -2.70 9.94
N PHE A 56 13.98 -3.41 10.33
CA PHE A 56 14.01 -4.24 11.54
C PHE A 56 14.94 -5.43 11.29
N PRO A 57 15.92 -5.67 12.19
CA PRO A 57 17.01 -6.60 11.88
C PRO A 57 16.59 -8.07 11.87
N LEU A 58 15.51 -8.45 12.53
CA LEU A 58 15.11 -9.85 12.67
C LEU A 58 13.89 -10.16 11.78
N VAL A 59 14.15 -10.82 10.66
CA VAL A 59 13.10 -11.19 9.68
C VAL A 59 13.14 -12.71 9.42
N GLY A 60 11.95 -13.33 9.33
CA GLY A 60 11.78 -14.77 9.16
C GLY A 60 11.49 -15.54 10.45
N ASN A 61 11.72 -14.94 11.61
CA ASN A 61 11.67 -15.58 12.93
C ASN A 61 10.30 -16.18 13.31
N TYR A 62 9.20 -15.73 12.72
CA TYR A 62 7.87 -16.31 12.98
C TYR A 62 7.28 -17.05 11.76
N GLY A 63 8.09 -17.30 10.71
CA GLY A 63 7.67 -18.06 9.53
C GLY A 63 6.56 -17.38 8.75
N VAL A 64 5.83 -18.17 7.98
CA VAL A 64 4.74 -17.71 7.11
C VAL A 64 3.47 -18.48 7.44
N PRO A 65 2.32 -17.80 7.66
CA PRO A 65 1.04 -18.45 7.88
C PRO A 65 0.54 -19.15 6.62
N PRO A 66 -0.40 -20.11 6.74
CA PRO A 66 -0.96 -20.77 5.57
C PRO A 66 -1.74 -19.78 4.69
N PHE A 67 -1.64 -19.94 3.38
CA PHE A 67 -2.56 -19.26 2.48
C PHE A 67 -3.91 -19.96 2.54
N THR A 68 -4.87 -19.32 3.16
CA THR A 68 -6.25 -19.81 3.28
C THR A 68 -7.24 -18.73 2.87
N ILE A 69 -8.29 -19.15 2.17
CA ILE A 69 -9.43 -18.28 1.83
C ILE A 69 -10.51 -18.51 2.88
N GLY A 70 -10.94 -17.42 3.53
CA GLY A 70 -12.03 -17.46 4.50
C GLY A 70 -13.41 -17.62 3.85
N GLU A 71 -14.45 -17.75 4.66
CA GLU A 71 -15.86 -17.88 4.20
C GLU A 71 -16.30 -16.70 3.34
N SER A 72 -15.71 -15.53 3.55
CA SER A 72 -15.96 -14.32 2.77
C SER A 72 -15.32 -14.31 1.38
N GLY A 73 -14.56 -15.35 0.99
CA GLY A 73 -13.86 -15.42 -0.30
C GLY A 73 -12.57 -14.59 -0.38
N ILE A 74 -12.06 -14.09 0.75
CA ILE A 74 -10.81 -13.31 0.83
C ILE A 74 -9.74 -14.03 1.66
N PRO A 75 -8.43 -13.75 1.42
CA PRO A 75 -7.34 -14.32 2.21
C PRO A 75 -7.50 -14.03 3.70
N THR A 76 -7.20 -15.02 4.55
CA THR A 76 -7.36 -14.89 6.01
C THR A 76 -6.21 -14.11 6.64
N PHE A 77 -4.97 -14.41 6.25
CA PHE A 77 -3.75 -13.93 6.90
C PHE A 77 -2.88 -13.04 6.00
N MET A 78 -3.24 -12.91 4.73
CA MET A 78 -2.52 -12.14 3.73
C MET A 78 -3.36 -10.95 3.26
N GLU A 79 -2.71 -9.97 2.64
CA GLU A 79 -3.39 -8.80 2.07
C GLU A 79 -3.81 -8.98 0.60
N SER A 80 -3.34 -10.06 -0.03
CA SER A 80 -3.73 -10.48 -1.38
C SER A 80 -3.39 -11.95 -1.62
N ASP A 81 -3.58 -12.41 -2.86
CA ASP A 81 -3.39 -13.78 -3.30
C ASP A 81 -1.94 -14.17 -3.61
N LYS A 82 -1.01 -13.21 -3.64
CA LYS A 82 0.41 -13.41 -4.00
C LYS A 82 1.32 -12.36 -3.37
N ILE A 83 2.64 -12.57 -3.51
CA ILE A 83 3.64 -11.56 -3.19
C ILE A 83 3.68 -10.52 -4.32
N TYR A 84 3.70 -9.24 -3.95
CA TYR A 84 3.76 -8.11 -4.89
C TYR A 84 5.10 -7.39 -4.92
N VAL A 85 5.88 -7.47 -3.85
CA VAL A 85 7.24 -6.90 -3.87
C VAL A 85 8.09 -7.58 -4.95
N SER A 86 8.94 -6.83 -5.62
CA SER A 86 9.89 -7.40 -6.61
C SER A 86 11.04 -8.14 -5.95
N ALA A 87 11.45 -7.73 -4.74
CA ALA A 87 12.39 -8.45 -3.88
C ALA A 87 12.30 -7.99 -2.43
N LEU A 88 12.83 -8.81 -1.52
CA LEU A 88 12.99 -8.49 -0.11
C LEU A 88 14.46 -8.32 0.25
N ILE A 89 14.79 -7.21 0.93
CA ILE A 89 16.15 -6.85 1.40
C ILE A 89 16.14 -6.79 2.92
N VAL A 90 17.00 -7.58 3.58
CA VAL A 90 17.10 -7.62 5.03
C VAL A 90 18.56 -7.63 5.52
N SER A 91 18.80 -7.18 6.74
CA SER A 91 20.12 -7.34 7.37
C SER A 91 20.36 -8.79 7.79
N ASP A 92 19.41 -9.36 8.52
CA ASP A 92 19.49 -10.71 9.03
C ASP A 92 18.23 -11.51 8.67
N TYR A 93 18.43 -12.68 8.09
CA TYR A 93 17.38 -13.65 7.83
C TYR A 93 17.52 -14.83 8.80
N THR A 94 16.42 -15.14 9.48
CA THR A 94 16.33 -16.31 10.37
C THR A 94 15.62 -17.44 9.64
N GLU A 95 16.33 -18.55 9.41
CA GLU A 95 15.79 -19.74 8.75
C GLU A 95 14.86 -20.55 9.66
N GLU A 96 15.27 -20.68 10.93
CA GLU A 96 14.45 -21.32 11.95
C GLU A 96 13.35 -20.38 12.43
N TYR A 97 12.12 -20.84 12.40
CA TYR A 97 10.97 -20.04 12.82
C TYR A 97 10.18 -20.74 13.93
N SER A 98 9.48 -19.92 14.73
CA SER A 98 8.63 -20.42 15.80
C SER A 98 7.41 -19.51 15.98
N HIS A 99 6.28 -19.96 15.47
CA HIS A 99 4.98 -19.33 15.67
C HIS A 99 3.86 -20.34 15.49
N TRP A 100 2.81 -20.26 16.30
CA TRP A 100 1.71 -21.23 16.29
C TRP A 100 1.01 -21.35 14.92
N ASN A 101 1.04 -20.31 14.12
CA ASN A 101 0.37 -20.23 12.81
C ASN A 101 1.33 -20.43 11.62
N ALA A 102 2.60 -20.67 11.85
CA ALA A 102 3.56 -20.84 10.77
C ALA A 102 3.52 -22.24 10.17
N VAL A 103 3.55 -22.34 8.86
CA VAL A 103 3.54 -23.61 8.10
C VAL A 103 4.79 -23.78 7.23
N GLU A 104 5.52 -22.71 6.95
CA GLU A 104 6.73 -22.73 6.13
C GLU A 104 7.68 -21.58 6.53
N SER A 105 8.94 -21.67 6.12
CA SER A 105 9.90 -20.60 6.29
C SER A 105 9.67 -19.48 5.23
N LEU A 106 10.14 -18.29 5.57
CA LEU A 106 10.09 -17.15 4.60
C LEU A 106 10.88 -17.47 3.33
N ALA A 107 12.01 -18.17 3.41
CA ALA A 107 12.80 -18.56 2.25
C ALA A 107 12.06 -19.53 1.32
N GLU A 108 11.38 -20.53 1.89
CA GLU A 108 10.57 -21.48 1.10
C GLU A 108 9.44 -20.77 0.38
N TRP A 109 8.75 -19.86 1.06
CA TRP A 109 7.69 -19.06 0.46
C TRP A 109 8.20 -18.18 -0.68
N LEU A 110 9.26 -17.39 -0.45
CA LEU A 110 9.87 -16.54 -1.48
C LEU A 110 10.32 -17.35 -2.72
N LYS A 111 10.92 -18.53 -2.50
CA LYS A 111 11.33 -19.42 -3.60
C LYS A 111 10.14 -19.96 -4.39
N ARG A 112 9.08 -20.35 -3.71
CA ARG A 112 7.84 -20.85 -4.34
C ARG A 112 7.17 -19.76 -5.19
N GLU A 113 7.14 -18.53 -4.69
CA GLU A 113 6.55 -17.38 -5.37
C GLU A 113 7.52 -16.72 -6.39
N HIS A 114 8.71 -17.27 -6.58
CA HIS A 114 9.77 -16.76 -7.48
C HIS A 114 10.20 -15.31 -7.14
N VAL A 115 10.28 -14.97 -5.87
CA VAL A 115 10.68 -13.64 -5.39
C VAL A 115 12.09 -13.70 -4.80
N PRO A 116 13.03 -12.86 -5.27
CA PRO A 116 14.35 -12.75 -4.68
C PRO A 116 14.30 -12.24 -3.24
N GLY A 117 15.14 -12.82 -2.39
CA GLY A 117 15.39 -12.35 -1.03
C GLY A 117 16.87 -12.28 -0.77
N ILE A 118 17.35 -11.15 -0.24
CA ILE A 118 18.78 -10.94 0.06
C ILE A 118 18.98 -10.57 1.53
N THR A 119 20.01 -11.14 2.15
CA THR A 119 20.41 -10.94 3.54
C THR A 119 21.87 -10.51 3.64
N GLY A 120 22.25 -9.98 4.80
CA GLY A 120 23.62 -9.48 5.04
C GLY A 120 23.83 -8.05 4.55
N ILE A 121 22.78 -7.35 4.16
CA ILE A 121 22.84 -5.95 3.72
C ILE A 121 22.87 -5.03 4.94
N ASP A 122 23.74 -4.01 4.95
CA ASP A 122 23.63 -2.91 5.92
C ASP A 122 22.40 -2.06 5.59
N THR A 123 21.23 -2.52 6.09
CA THR A 123 19.95 -1.86 5.86
C THR A 123 19.88 -0.49 6.53
N ARG A 124 20.69 -0.25 7.58
CA ARG A 124 20.79 1.04 8.22
C ARG A 124 21.50 2.06 7.32
N GLU A 125 22.62 1.68 6.72
CA GLU A 125 23.35 2.54 5.78
C GLU A 125 22.52 2.76 4.49
N LEU A 126 21.91 1.72 3.95
CA LEU A 126 21.00 1.83 2.82
C LEU A 126 19.87 2.82 3.10
N THR A 127 19.26 2.74 4.30
CA THR A 127 18.20 3.68 4.70
C THR A 127 18.70 5.11 4.78
N LYS A 128 19.93 5.37 5.25
CA LYS A 128 20.51 6.73 5.27
C LYS A 128 20.68 7.27 3.85
N VAL A 129 21.24 6.45 2.93
CA VAL A 129 21.39 6.83 1.52
C VAL A 129 20.03 7.22 0.93
N LEU A 130 18.99 6.40 1.11
CA LEU A 130 17.65 6.68 0.61
C LEU A 130 17.00 7.93 1.26
N ARG A 131 17.27 8.20 2.53
CA ARG A 131 16.78 9.42 3.21
C ARG A 131 17.50 10.69 2.73
N GLU A 132 18.78 10.59 2.42
CA GLU A 132 19.60 11.72 1.97
C GLU A 132 19.37 12.05 0.50
N HIS A 133 19.20 11.04 -0.36
CA HIS A 133 19.09 11.21 -1.82
C HIS A 133 17.66 11.04 -2.36
N GLY A 134 16.76 10.46 -1.60
CA GLY A 134 15.42 10.06 -2.01
C GLY A 134 15.37 8.57 -2.38
N VAL A 135 14.18 8.08 -2.74
CA VAL A 135 14.05 6.72 -3.29
C VAL A 135 14.81 6.63 -4.61
N MET A 136 15.45 5.48 -4.86
CA MET A 136 16.33 5.27 -5.98
C MET A 136 15.97 3.96 -6.69
N MET A 137 16.24 3.91 -7.99
CA MET A 137 16.22 2.64 -8.71
C MET A 137 17.40 1.79 -8.28
N GLY A 138 17.23 0.49 -8.27
CA GLY A 138 18.32 -0.46 -7.96
C GLY A 138 18.15 -1.79 -8.68
N LYS A 139 19.26 -2.52 -8.72
CA LYS A 139 19.34 -3.89 -9.25
C LYS A 139 19.95 -4.82 -8.22
N ILE A 140 19.36 -6.00 -8.09
CA ILE A 140 19.97 -7.13 -7.38
C ILE A 140 20.60 -8.03 -8.44
N LEU A 141 21.93 -8.19 -8.38
CA LEU A 141 22.72 -8.95 -9.34
C LEU A 141 23.46 -10.07 -8.61
N PHE A 142 23.63 -11.20 -9.30
CA PHE A 142 24.46 -12.30 -8.80
C PHE A 142 25.90 -12.08 -9.23
N ASP A 143 26.85 -12.20 -8.29
CA ASP A 143 28.28 -11.88 -8.55
C ASP A 143 28.91 -12.81 -9.57
N ASP A 144 28.35 -13.99 -9.79
CA ASP A 144 28.80 -15.02 -10.76
C ASP A 144 28.06 -14.96 -12.10
N GLU A 145 27.22 -13.95 -12.34
CA GLU A 145 26.45 -13.73 -13.57
C GLU A 145 26.70 -12.33 -14.14
N PRO A 146 26.63 -12.16 -15.47
CA PRO A 146 26.75 -10.83 -16.08
C PRO A 146 25.50 -9.97 -15.77
N ASP A 147 25.68 -8.64 -15.62
CA ASP A 147 24.56 -7.70 -15.61
C ASP A 147 23.93 -7.62 -17.01
N ASN A 148 22.84 -8.31 -17.19
CA ASN A 148 22.08 -8.38 -18.44
C ASN A 148 20.60 -7.98 -18.28
N ILE A 149 20.22 -7.44 -17.11
CA ILE A 149 18.87 -6.94 -16.88
C ILE A 149 18.80 -5.44 -17.16
N PRO A 150 17.69 -4.96 -17.78
CA PRO A 150 17.50 -3.53 -17.99
C PRO A 150 17.31 -2.78 -16.66
N GLU A 151 17.50 -1.47 -16.69
CA GLU A 151 17.01 -0.60 -15.62
C GLU A 151 15.50 -0.74 -15.52
N ALA A 152 14.97 -0.69 -14.29
CA ALA A 152 13.53 -0.68 -14.11
C ALA A 152 12.98 0.72 -14.46
N ASP A 153 11.94 0.76 -15.27
CA ASP A 153 11.14 1.95 -15.51
C ASP A 153 9.95 1.95 -14.53
N TYR A 154 10.11 2.58 -13.38
CA TYR A 154 9.05 2.66 -12.37
C TYR A 154 8.07 3.79 -12.70
N GLU A 155 8.55 4.92 -13.23
CA GLU A 155 7.73 6.11 -13.48
C GLU A 155 6.86 5.98 -14.75
N GLY A 156 7.33 5.23 -15.76
CA GLY A 156 6.60 4.98 -17.01
C GLY A 156 5.52 3.90 -16.93
N VAL A 157 5.31 3.28 -15.75
CA VAL A 157 4.42 2.12 -15.60
C VAL A 157 3.20 2.45 -14.76
N ASN A 158 2.01 2.19 -15.30
CA ASN A 158 0.78 2.19 -14.52
C ASN A 158 0.67 0.90 -13.68
N PHE A 159 1.15 0.95 -12.44
CA PHE A 159 1.08 -0.18 -11.53
C PHE A 159 -0.34 -0.48 -11.05
N VAL A 160 -1.21 0.52 -10.97
CA VAL A 160 -2.63 0.31 -10.63
C VAL A 160 -3.29 -0.60 -11.66
N ASP A 161 -3.04 -0.38 -12.96
CA ASP A 161 -3.58 -1.27 -13.99
C ASP A 161 -3.06 -2.70 -13.88
N ARG A 162 -1.83 -2.91 -13.40
CA ARG A 162 -1.26 -4.26 -13.21
C ARG A 162 -1.86 -5.03 -12.05
N VAL A 163 -2.29 -4.34 -10.98
CA VAL A 163 -2.75 -4.96 -9.73
C VAL A 163 -4.27 -4.95 -9.57
N SER A 164 -4.97 -4.04 -10.21
CA SER A 164 -6.43 -3.93 -10.17
C SER A 164 -7.10 -5.17 -10.75
N THR A 165 -8.22 -5.57 -10.15
CA THR A 165 -9.08 -6.62 -10.73
C THR A 165 -9.49 -6.28 -12.17
N LYS A 166 -9.71 -7.31 -12.98
CA LYS A 166 -10.24 -7.13 -14.35
C LYS A 166 -11.74 -7.41 -14.44
N GLU A 167 -12.32 -7.89 -13.35
CA GLU A 167 -13.73 -8.30 -13.27
C GLU A 167 -14.41 -7.64 -12.07
N ILE A 168 -15.74 -7.56 -12.11
CA ILE A 168 -16.54 -7.15 -10.95
C ILE A 168 -16.65 -8.34 -10.00
N ILE A 169 -16.23 -8.14 -8.75
CA ILE A 169 -16.28 -9.17 -7.70
C ILE A 169 -17.20 -8.66 -6.58
N ARG A 170 -18.09 -9.54 -6.12
CA ARG A 170 -19.00 -9.21 -5.01
C ARG A 170 -18.63 -9.98 -3.76
N TYR A 171 -18.74 -9.33 -2.62
CA TYR A 171 -18.54 -9.91 -1.30
C TYR A 171 -19.73 -9.58 -0.41
N ASN A 172 -20.12 -10.53 0.44
CA ASN A 172 -21.24 -10.37 1.39
C ASN A 172 -22.57 -9.97 0.69
N GLU A 173 -22.86 -10.63 -0.44
CA GLU A 173 -24.06 -10.33 -1.23
C GLU A 173 -25.34 -10.44 -0.40
N GLY A 174 -26.25 -9.50 -0.63
CA GLY A 174 -27.53 -9.44 0.09
C GLY A 174 -27.46 -8.72 1.42
N ALA A 175 -26.31 -8.20 1.84
CA ALA A 175 -26.23 -7.27 2.95
C ALA A 175 -27.02 -5.98 2.64
N GLY A 176 -27.57 -5.35 3.70
CA GLY A 176 -28.52 -4.26 3.55
C GLY A 176 -27.98 -2.99 2.89
N LYS A 177 -26.67 -2.74 2.97
CA LYS A 177 -25.99 -1.57 2.38
C LYS A 177 -24.93 -2.00 1.39
N LYS A 178 -24.86 -1.31 0.24
CA LYS A 178 -23.96 -1.63 -0.87
C LYS A 178 -22.91 -0.57 -1.04
N VAL A 179 -21.66 -0.97 -1.15
CA VAL A 179 -20.53 -0.08 -1.41
C VAL A 179 -19.84 -0.52 -2.69
N VAL A 180 -19.70 0.39 -3.65
CA VAL A 180 -18.78 0.20 -4.77
C VAL A 180 -17.37 0.50 -4.27
N LEU A 181 -16.47 -0.47 -4.44
CA LEU A 181 -15.05 -0.36 -4.11
C LEU A 181 -14.24 -0.32 -5.39
N VAL A 182 -13.63 0.84 -5.66
CA VAL A 182 -12.73 1.02 -6.81
C VAL A 182 -11.38 0.42 -6.46
N ASP A 183 -11.00 -0.61 -7.19
CA ASP A 183 -9.81 -1.39 -6.93
C ASP A 183 -8.56 -0.78 -7.60
N CYS A 184 -7.78 -0.06 -6.84
CA CYS A 184 -6.46 0.42 -7.27
C CYS A 184 -5.30 -0.49 -6.82
N GLY A 185 -5.61 -1.64 -6.22
CA GLY A 185 -4.67 -2.56 -5.56
C GLY A 185 -5.08 -2.78 -4.11
N VAL A 186 -6.34 -3.15 -3.92
CA VAL A 186 -6.97 -3.22 -2.59
C VAL A 186 -6.36 -4.29 -1.71
N LYS A 187 -6.04 -3.91 -0.47
CA LYS A 187 -5.68 -4.85 0.59
C LYS A 187 -6.91 -5.61 1.09
N ALA A 188 -6.76 -6.91 1.32
CA ALA A 188 -7.83 -7.78 1.81
C ALA A 188 -8.48 -7.24 3.10
N ASN A 189 -7.71 -6.59 3.97
CA ASN A 189 -8.23 -6.06 5.23
C ASN A 189 -9.17 -4.87 5.06
N ILE A 190 -9.10 -4.11 3.96
CA ILE A 190 -10.09 -3.09 3.62
C ILE A 190 -11.44 -3.76 3.34
N ILE A 191 -11.46 -4.78 2.49
CA ILE A 191 -12.67 -5.53 2.16
C ILE A 191 -13.24 -6.18 3.44
N ARG A 192 -12.38 -6.85 4.22
CA ARG A 192 -12.73 -7.48 5.49
C ARG A 192 -13.34 -6.47 6.48
N SER A 193 -12.79 -5.27 6.56
CA SER A 193 -13.27 -4.20 7.44
C SER A 193 -14.67 -3.72 7.07
N LEU A 194 -15.00 -3.68 5.77
CA LEU A 194 -16.34 -3.31 5.29
C LEU A 194 -17.35 -4.44 5.51
N ILE A 195 -17.04 -5.69 5.12
CA ILE A 195 -17.98 -6.80 5.28
C ILE A 195 -18.27 -7.14 6.75
N ASN A 196 -17.30 -6.99 7.65
CA ASN A 196 -17.50 -7.17 9.10
C ASN A 196 -18.46 -6.13 9.69
N ARG A 197 -18.75 -5.05 8.97
CA ARG A 197 -19.76 -4.02 9.31
C ARG A 197 -21.10 -4.21 8.59
N GLY A 198 -21.31 -5.38 8.01
CA GLY A 198 -22.55 -5.72 7.33
C GLY A 198 -22.76 -5.03 5.99
N VAL A 199 -21.70 -4.69 5.29
CA VAL A 199 -21.75 -4.04 3.96
C VAL A 199 -21.56 -5.08 2.86
N GLU A 200 -22.36 -5.02 1.79
CA GLU A 200 -22.08 -5.68 0.52
C GLU A 200 -21.03 -4.85 -0.22
N VAL A 201 -19.90 -5.46 -0.59
CA VAL A 201 -18.84 -4.80 -1.33
C VAL A 201 -18.86 -5.24 -2.79
N ILE A 202 -18.97 -4.28 -3.71
CA ILE A 202 -18.89 -4.48 -5.15
C ILE A 202 -17.55 -3.93 -5.62
N ARG A 203 -16.54 -4.79 -5.68
CA ARG A 203 -15.19 -4.45 -6.15
C ARG A 203 -15.20 -4.34 -7.67
N VAL A 204 -14.80 -3.18 -8.18
CA VAL A 204 -14.78 -2.87 -9.63
C VAL A 204 -13.35 -2.51 -10.07
N PRO A 205 -12.99 -2.74 -11.37
CA PRO A 205 -11.72 -2.27 -11.92
C PRO A 205 -11.53 -0.77 -11.73
N TRP A 206 -10.28 -0.31 -11.65
CA TRP A 206 -9.91 1.08 -11.37
C TRP A 206 -10.48 2.12 -12.37
N ILE A 207 -10.72 1.71 -13.62
CA ILE A 207 -11.29 2.58 -14.70
C ILE A 207 -12.79 2.35 -14.94
N TYR A 208 -13.44 1.51 -14.13
CA TYR A 208 -14.85 1.16 -14.35
C TYR A 208 -15.78 2.37 -14.10
N ASP A 209 -16.68 2.66 -15.05
CA ASP A 209 -17.72 3.70 -14.87
C ASP A 209 -18.88 3.14 -14.03
N TYR A 210 -18.81 3.37 -12.73
CA TYR A 210 -19.81 2.94 -11.73
C TYR A 210 -20.95 3.97 -11.55
N THR A 211 -20.96 5.09 -12.27
CA THR A 211 -21.92 6.19 -12.04
C THR A 211 -23.38 5.80 -12.30
N GLY A 212 -23.63 4.76 -13.09
CA GLY A 212 -24.98 4.22 -13.36
C GLY A 212 -25.38 3.04 -12.45
N MET A 213 -24.54 2.62 -11.50
CA MET A 213 -24.85 1.50 -10.61
C MET A 213 -25.73 1.92 -9.42
N ASP A 214 -26.47 0.93 -8.90
CA ASP A 214 -27.20 1.06 -7.63
C ASP A 214 -26.30 0.68 -6.45
N TYR A 215 -25.93 1.67 -5.61
CA TYR A 215 -25.11 1.53 -4.41
C TYR A 215 -25.34 2.71 -3.45
N ASP A 216 -24.91 2.57 -2.19
CA ASP A 216 -25.14 3.57 -1.13
C ASP A 216 -23.90 4.45 -0.87
N GLY A 217 -22.70 3.96 -1.15
CA GLY A 217 -21.45 4.70 -0.95
C GLY A 217 -20.33 4.22 -1.86
N LEU A 218 -19.33 5.09 -2.07
CA LEU A 218 -18.14 4.84 -2.88
C LEU A 218 -16.91 4.72 -1.98
N PHE A 219 -16.11 3.68 -2.17
CA PHE A 219 -14.85 3.49 -1.49
C PHE A 219 -13.71 3.42 -2.50
N LEU A 220 -12.72 4.28 -2.36
CA LEU A 220 -11.53 4.34 -3.22
C LEU A 220 -10.38 3.64 -2.49
N ALA A 221 -9.92 2.53 -3.02
CA ALA A 221 -8.90 1.70 -2.37
C ALA A 221 -7.49 2.30 -2.48
N ASN A 222 -6.58 1.72 -1.68
CA ASN A 222 -5.13 1.92 -1.80
C ASN A 222 -4.59 1.34 -3.11
N GLY A 223 -3.34 1.68 -3.45
CA GLY A 223 -2.67 1.14 -4.64
C GLY A 223 -1.25 1.65 -4.82
N PRO A 224 -0.48 1.03 -5.73
CA PRO A 224 0.91 1.36 -6.05
C PRO A 224 1.05 2.47 -7.08
N GLY A 225 2.27 3.00 -7.17
CA GLY A 225 2.72 3.84 -8.29
C GLY A 225 2.33 5.31 -8.19
N ASP A 226 2.38 5.97 -9.34
CA ASP A 226 2.13 7.39 -9.48
C ASP A 226 0.63 7.67 -9.71
N PRO A 227 -0.03 8.49 -8.88
CA PRO A 227 -1.44 8.85 -9.08
C PRO A 227 -1.70 9.63 -10.39
N ASP A 228 -0.67 10.19 -11.03
CA ASP A 228 -0.80 10.84 -12.32
C ASP A 228 -1.04 9.85 -13.47
N MET A 229 -0.70 8.57 -13.28
CA MET A 229 -1.02 7.49 -14.22
C MET A 229 -2.50 7.07 -14.16
N CYS A 230 -3.28 7.57 -13.18
CA CYS A 230 -4.65 7.16 -12.92
C CYS A 230 -5.70 8.26 -13.23
N ASN A 231 -5.42 9.16 -14.19
CA ASN A 231 -6.31 10.26 -14.51
C ASN A 231 -7.70 9.81 -15.03
N ASP A 232 -7.80 8.66 -15.67
CA ASP A 232 -9.09 8.09 -16.10
C ASP A 232 -10.01 7.81 -14.90
N ALA A 233 -9.47 7.27 -13.81
CA ALA A 233 -10.23 7.10 -12.57
C ALA A 233 -10.64 8.44 -11.96
N VAL A 234 -9.76 9.46 -12.00
CA VAL A 234 -10.07 10.80 -11.50
C VAL A 234 -11.27 11.41 -12.24
N GLU A 235 -11.38 11.20 -13.56
CA GLU A 235 -12.54 11.70 -14.33
C GLU A 235 -13.85 11.00 -13.95
N VAL A 236 -13.82 9.68 -13.68
CA VAL A 236 -15.01 8.96 -13.18
C VAL A 236 -15.41 9.46 -11.80
N ILE A 237 -14.44 9.73 -10.90
CA ILE A 237 -14.70 10.30 -9.57
C ILE A 237 -15.32 11.68 -9.69
N ARG A 238 -14.80 12.57 -10.56
CA ARG A 238 -15.38 13.91 -10.82
C ARG A 238 -16.81 13.83 -11.32
N LYS A 239 -17.07 12.92 -12.26
CA LYS A 239 -18.42 12.68 -12.77
C LYS A 239 -19.36 12.26 -11.63
N GLN A 240 -18.95 11.31 -10.78
CA GLN A 240 -19.72 10.88 -9.62
C GLN A 240 -20.01 12.02 -8.63
N MET A 241 -18.99 12.83 -8.30
CA MET A 241 -19.15 13.98 -7.41
C MET A 241 -20.14 15.02 -7.93
N SER A 242 -20.21 15.21 -9.25
CA SER A 242 -21.15 16.14 -9.89
C SER A 242 -22.59 15.60 -9.91
N MET A 243 -22.78 14.28 -9.98
CA MET A 243 -24.09 13.64 -10.11
C MET A 243 -24.75 13.32 -8.79
N SER A 244 -23.97 13.11 -7.73
CA SER A 244 -24.48 12.55 -6.47
C SER A 244 -23.69 13.04 -5.26
N LYS A 245 -24.39 13.12 -4.12
CA LYS A 245 -23.82 13.42 -2.79
C LYS A 245 -23.65 12.16 -1.92
N LYS A 246 -23.68 10.96 -2.53
CA LYS A 246 -23.42 9.71 -1.81
C LYS A 246 -22.07 9.78 -1.10
N PRO A 247 -21.95 9.15 0.07
CA PRO A 247 -20.68 9.10 0.81
C PRO A 247 -19.50 8.60 -0.03
N ILE A 248 -18.35 9.24 0.13
CA ILE A 248 -17.09 8.81 -0.50
C ILE A 248 -16.01 8.72 0.59
N CYS A 249 -15.34 7.57 0.66
CA CYS A 249 -14.15 7.39 1.46
C CYS A 249 -12.98 6.94 0.59
N GLY A 250 -11.77 7.45 0.85
CA GLY A 250 -10.56 7.06 0.12
C GLY A 250 -9.40 6.77 1.04
N ILE A 251 -8.63 5.71 0.74
CA ILE A 251 -7.43 5.31 1.50
C ILE A 251 -6.22 5.35 0.58
N CYS A 252 -5.14 6.01 1.02
CA CYS A 252 -3.83 6.08 0.36
C CYS A 252 -3.95 6.55 -1.10
N MET A 253 -3.85 5.69 -2.11
CA MET A 253 -4.11 6.05 -3.52
C MET A 253 -5.52 6.68 -3.67
N GLY A 254 -6.52 6.13 -3.00
CA GLY A 254 -7.88 6.69 -3.01
C GLY A 254 -7.97 8.11 -2.44
N ASN A 255 -7.16 8.47 -1.44
CA ASN A 255 -7.00 9.84 -0.97
C ASN A 255 -6.44 10.74 -2.08
N GLN A 256 -5.40 10.30 -2.76
CA GLN A 256 -4.75 11.06 -3.82
C GLN A 256 -5.68 11.27 -5.01
N LEU A 257 -6.41 10.24 -5.45
CA LEU A 257 -7.35 10.33 -6.56
C LEU A 257 -8.55 11.23 -6.25
N LEU A 258 -9.13 11.14 -5.04
CA LEU A 258 -10.19 12.05 -4.63
C LEU A 258 -9.69 13.49 -4.52
N SER A 259 -8.50 13.70 -4.00
CA SER A 259 -7.88 15.03 -3.91
C SER A 259 -7.64 15.64 -5.31
N LYS A 260 -7.17 14.85 -6.27
CA LYS A 260 -7.05 15.28 -7.68
C LYS A 260 -8.42 15.60 -8.30
N ALA A 261 -9.43 14.79 -8.01
CA ALA A 261 -10.80 15.06 -8.45
C ALA A 261 -11.36 16.37 -7.86
N ALA A 262 -10.98 16.70 -6.63
CA ALA A 262 -11.27 17.95 -5.95
C ALA A 262 -10.42 19.15 -6.48
N GLY A 263 -9.46 18.92 -7.39
CA GLY A 263 -8.63 19.96 -7.97
C GLY A 263 -7.29 20.20 -7.27
N ALA A 264 -6.98 19.44 -6.23
CA ALA A 264 -5.69 19.55 -5.54
C ALA A 264 -4.54 18.94 -6.35
N LYS A 265 -3.33 19.44 -6.11
CA LYS A 265 -2.09 18.90 -6.65
C LYS A 265 -1.52 17.82 -5.73
N ILE A 266 -0.86 16.85 -6.34
CA ILE A 266 -0.12 15.81 -5.64
C ILE A 266 1.38 16.04 -5.92
N TYR A 267 2.23 15.74 -4.93
CA TYR A 267 3.68 15.81 -5.09
C TYR A 267 4.36 14.55 -4.54
N LYS A 268 5.50 14.21 -5.12
CA LYS A 268 6.33 13.08 -4.68
C LYS A 268 7.11 13.47 -3.44
N LEU A 269 7.01 12.69 -2.37
CA LEU A 269 7.83 12.82 -1.18
C LEU A 269 9.25 12.32 -1.47
N LYS A 270 10.24 12.86 -0.79
CA LYS A 270 11.63 12.49 -1.01
C LYS A 270 11.91 10.99 -0.85
N TYR A 271 11.41 10.38 0.23
CA TYR A 271 11.55 8.94 0.50
C TYR A 271 10.24 8.27 0.94
N GLY A 272 9.15 9.04 1.05
CA GLY A 272 7.83 8.55 1.45
C GLY A 272 7.73 8.19 2.94
N HIS A 273 6.51 7.80 3.34
CA HIS A 273 6.23 7.32 4.69
C HIS A 273 5.92 5.82 4.62
N ARG A 274 6.77 4.99 5.25
CA ARG A 274 6.57 3.53 5.33
C ARG A 274 6.95 3.04 6.72
N GLY A 275 5.94 2.57 7.46
CA GLY A 275 6.10 2.08 8.83
C GLY A 275 4.79 2.08 9.61
N HIS A 276 4.83 1.54 10.82
CA HIS A 276 3.66 1.40 11.70
C HIS A 276 3.64 2.40 12.86
N ASN A 277 4.47 3.42 12.82
CA ASN A 277 4.68 4.37 13.92
C ASN A 277 4.61 5.84 13.46
N GLN A 278 3.80 6.11 12.45
CA GLN A 278 3.65 7.46 11.90
C GLN A 278 2.57 8.23 12.68
N PRO A 279 2.95 9.30 13.39
CA PRO A 279 2.00 10.08 14.17
C PRO A 279 1.24 11.06 13.27
N VAL A 280 -0.09 11.08 13.38
CA VAL A 280 -0.96 12.04 12.71
C VAL A 280 -1.84 12.76 13.71
N ARG A 281 -2.12 14.04 13.45
CA ARG A 281 -3.06 14.83 14.23
C ARG A 281 -4.33 15.07 13.41
N MET A 282 -5.49 14.88 14.04
CA MET A 282 -6.77 15.27 13.45
C MET A 282 -6.93 16.79 13.55
N VAL A 283 -7.07 17.46 12.42
CA VAL A 283 -7.17 18.92 12.33
C VAL A 283 -8.40 19.43 13.06
N GLY A 284 -8.24 20.56 13.79
CA GLY A 284 -9.30 21.15 14.61
C GLY A 284 -9.55 20.45 15.96
N THR A 285 -8.71 19.48 16.33
CA THR A 285 -8.76 18.76 17.61
C THR A 285 -7.38 18.59 18.21
N ASP A 286 -7.32 18.16 19.49
CA ASP A 286 -6.08 17.75 20.18
C ASP A 286 -5.77 16.24 20.02
N LYS A 287 -6.54 15.53 19.18
CA LYS A 287 -6.39 14.08 19.00
C LYS A 287 -5.24 13.77 18.06
N CYS A 288 -4.34 12.92 18.54
CA CYS A 288 -3.25 12.34 17.77
C CYS A 288 -3.40 10.82 17.73
N TYR A 289 -3.00 10.23 16.61
CA TYR A 289 -3.09 8.79 16.38
C TYR A 289 -1.75 8.29 15.86
N ILE A 290 -1.39 7.06 16.22
CA ILE A 290 -0.30 6.35 15.56
C ILE A 290 -0.89 5.57 14.40
N THR A 291 -0.26 5.67 13.22
CA THR A 291 -0.79 5.09 11.98
C THR A 291 0.21 4.20 11.26
N SER A 292 -0.35 3.26 10.49
CA SER A 292 0.39 2.50 9.48
C SER A 292 0.38 3.26 8.16
N GLN A 293 1.55 3.43 7.55
CA GLN A 293 1.68 4.15 6.28
C GLN A 293 2.55 3.41 5.28
N ASN A 294 2.21 3.52 4.00
CA ASN A 294 2.99 3.05 2.88
C ASN A 294 2.66 3.88 1.64
N HIS A 295 3.27 5.06 1.52
CA HIS A 295 3.05 5.94 0.38
C HIS A 295 4.28 6.78 0.03
N GLY A 296 4.45 7.10 -1.26
CA GLY A 296 5.50 7.95 -1.79
C GLY A 296 5.02 9.33 -2.24
N TYR A 297 3.72 9.60 -2.19
CA TYR A 297 3.11 10.85 -2.64
C TYR A 297 2.23 11.46 -1.55
N ALA A 298 2.09 12.78 -1.56
CA ALA A 298 1.25 13.53 -0.64
C ALA A 298 0.43 14.60 -1.38
N VAL A 299 -0.67 15.02 -0.76
CA VAL A 299 -1.53 16.11 -1.24
C VAL A 299 -0.92 17.46 -0.88
N ASP A 300 -0.80 18.36 -1.84
CA ASP A 300 -0.51 19.78 -1.57
C ASP A 300 -1.79 20.47 -1.09
N ALA A 301 -1.95 20.52 0.23
CA ALA A 301 -3.13 21.09 0.88
C ALA A 301 -3.34 22.58 0.54
N SER A 302 -2.29 23.30 0.15
CA SER A 302 -2.41 24.72 -0.27
C SER A 302 -3.19 24.92 -1.56
N THR A 303 -3.39 23.84 -2.34
CA THR A 303 -4.11 23.82 -3.61
C THR A 303 -5.57 23.38 -3.50
N LEU A 304 -6.02 22.99 -2.29
CA LEU A 304 -7.42 22.66 -2.03
C LEU A 304 -8.31 23.89 -2.21
N ASP A 305 -9.46 23.69 -2.84
CA ASP A 305 -10.43 24.77 -2.95
C ASP A 305 -11.16 25.03 -1.61
N LYS A 306 -11.99 26.09 -1.58
CA LYS A 306 -12.68 26.55 -0.39
C LYS A 306 -13.67 25.55 0.23
N ASP A 307 -14.15 24.56 -0.53
CA ASP A 307 -15.15 23.58 -0.08
C ASP A 307 -14.52 22.37 0.59
N TRP A 308 -13.20 22.25 0.51
CA TRP A 308 -12.40 21.20 1.13
C TRP A 308 -11.52 21.72 2.26
N GLN A 309 -11.08 20.83 3.11
CA GLN A 309 -10.13 21.11 4.18
C GLN A 309 -9.29 19.87 4.52
N GLU A 310 -8.15 20.12 5.14
CA GLU A 310 -7.36 19.04 5.73
C GLU A 310 -8.13 18.35 6.86
N LEU A 311 -8.09 17.03 6.90
CA LEU A 311 -8.65 16.22 7.98
C LEU A 311 -7.56 15.73 8.93
N PHE A 312 -6.42 15.33 8.37
CA PHE A 312 -5.27 14.87 9.12
C PHE A 312 -3.97 15.47 8.58
N VAL A 313 -2.99 15.65 9.49
CA VAL A 313 -1.65 16.16 9.19
C VAL A 313 -0.61 15.31 9.89
N ASN A 314 0.47 14.95 9.19
CA ASN A 314 1.60 14.23 9.75
C ASN A 314 2.36 15.13 10.75
N MET A 315 2.68 14.58 11.92
CA MET A 315 3.35 15.36 12.96
C MET A 315 4.88 15.41 12.80
N ASN A 316 5.45 14.59 11.90
CA ASN A 316 6.90 14.59 11.67
C ASN A 316 7.32 15.67 10.67
N ASP A 317 6.53 15.89 9.61
CA ASP A 317 6.92 16.78 8.50
C ASP A 317 5.82 17.74 8.04
N GLY A 318 4.62 17.65 8.62
CA GLY A 318 3.50 18.53 8.30
C GLY A 318 2.79 18.20 6.98
N SER A 319 3.11 17.09 6.32
CA SER A 319 2.41 16.66 5.11
C SER A 319 0.94 16.36 5.37
N ASN A 320 0.11 16.54 4.35
CA ASN A 320 -1.31 16.21 4.44
C ASN A 320 -1.52 14.69 4.52
N GLU A 321 -2.34 14.27 5.47
CA GLU A 321 -2.64 12.86 5.74
C GLU A 321 -4.12 12.51 5.52
N GLY A 322 -4.87 13.41 4.90
CA GLY A 322 -6.26 13.21 4.54
C GLY A 322 -7.03 14.52 4.41
N ILE A 323 -8.06 14.50 3.59
CA ILE A 323 -8.93 15.64 3.34
C ILE A 323 -10.38 15.30 3.68
N CYS A 324 -11.22 16.33 3.88
CA CYS A 324 -12.66 16.16 3.92
C CYS A 324 -13.37 17.36 3.29
N HIS A 325 -14.55 17.08 2.72
CA HIS A 325 -15.45 18.12 2.23
C HIS A 325 -16.25 18.71 3.39
N LYS A 326 -16.50 20.02 3.38
CA LYS A 326 -17.16 20.73 4.48
C LYS A 326 -18.64 20.38 4.63
N GLU A 327 -19.34 20.05 3.54
CA GLU A 327 -20.78 19.79 3.54
C GLU A 327 -21.15 18.37 3.16
N ASN A 328 -20.40 17.73 2.22
CA ASN A 328 -20.71 16.40 1.75
C ASN A 328 -20.01 15.34 2.64
N PRO A 329 -20.55 14.12 2.77
CA PRO A 329 -19.93 13.05 3.53
C PRO A 329 -18.76 12.41 2.75
N TRP A 330 -17.78 13.22 2.36
CA TRP A 330 -16.60 12.83 1.61
C TRP A 330 -15.35 13.08 2.45
N PHE A 331 -14.58 12.05 2.70
CA PHE A 331 -13.36 12.15 3.49
C PHE A 331 -12.35 11.06 3.13
N THR A 332 -11.09 11.28 3.49
CA THR A 332 -10.00 10.38 3.15
C THR A 332 -9.01 10.23 4.26
N SER A 333 -8.15 9.21 4.15
CA SER A 333 -6.87 9.09 4.85
C SER A 333 -5.75 8.73 3.89
N GLN A 334 -4.59 9.34 4.07
CA GLN A 334 -3.37 8.95 3.37
C GLN A 334 -2.76 7.69 4.02
N PHE A 335 -2.91 7.58 5.33
CA PHE A 335 -2.53 6.39 6.10
C PHE A 335 -3.56 5.26 5.93
N HIS A 336 -3.20 4.07 6.41
CA HIS A 336 -3.99 2.85 6.34
C HIS A 336 -4.76 2.59 7.65
N PRO A 337 -6.04 2.99 7.80
CA PRO A 337 -6.82 2.74 9.00
C PRO A 337 -7.13 1.26 9.20
N GLU A 338 -7.08 0.44 8.15
CA GLU A 338 -7.23 -1.01 8.22
C GLU A 338 -6.01 -1.69 8.85
N ALA A 339 -4.86 -1.00 8.90
CA ALA A 339 -3.58 -1.52 9.38
C ALA A 339 -3.22 -2.90 8.80
N CYS A 340 -3.14 -3.94 9.59
CA CYS A 340 -2.82 -5.33 9.30
C CYS A 340 -1.50 -5.51 8.50
N SER A 341 -0.41 -5.53 9.19
CA SER A 341 -0.17 -5.36 10.64
C SER A 341 -0.08 -3.87 11.01
N GLY A 342 -0.06 -3.58 12.32
CA GLY A 342 0.13 -2.21 12.79
C GLY A 342 -0.95 -1.72 13.76
N PRO A 343 -0.94 -0.42 14.11
CA PRO A 343 -1.88 0.17 15.05
C PRO A 343 -3.30 0.21 14.50
N VAL A 344 -4.28 0.04 15.39
CA VAL A 344 -5.72 0.03 15.09
C VAL A 344 -6.42 1.31 15.55
N ASP A 345 -5.69 2.31 15.98
CA ASP A 345 -6.21 3.56 16.55
C ASP A 345 -7.18 4.31 15.63
N THR A 346 -7.06 4.10 14.32
CA THR A 346 -7.85 4.79 13.29
C THR A 346 -8.96 3.94 12.66
N TYR A 347 -9.21 2.75 13.20
CA TYR A 347 -10.25 1.82 12.71
C TYR A 347 -11.65 2.43 12.67
N PHE A 348 -11.92 3.44 13.53
CA PHE A 348 -13.17 4.20 13.57
C PHE A 348 -13.53 4.88 12.24
N MET A 349 -12.58 5.06 11.33
CA MET A 349 -12.86 5.66 10.02
C MET A 349 -13.80 4.79 9.18
N PHE A 350 -13.72 3.47 9.31
CA PHE A 350 -14.70 2.57 8.69
C PHE A 350 -16.08 2.71 9.30
N ASP A 351 -16.17 2.82 10.64
CA ASP A 351 -17.45 3.05 11.34
C ASP A 351 -18.08 4.35 10.85
N LYS A 352 -17.30 5.45 10.85
CA LYS A 352 -17.71 6.75 10.34
C LYS A 352 -18.24 6.67 8.90
N PHE A 353 -17.56 5.92 8.01
CA PHE A 353 -18.03 5.76 6.64
C PHE A 353 -19.36 5.00 6.57
N VAL A 354 -19.45 3.86 7.24
CA VAL A 354 -20.67 3.02 7.22
C VAL A 354 -21.87 3.73 7.84
N GLU A 355 -21.68 4.55 8.87
CA GLU A 355 -22.73 5.39 9.47
C GLU A 355 -23.30 6.44 8.49
N THR A 356 -22.54 6.87 7.50
CA THR A 356 -23.01 7.83 6.48
C THR A 356 -23.82 7.18 5.37
N LEU A 357 -23.77 5.86 5.20
CA LEU A 357 -24.54 5.13 4.20
C LEU A 357 -26.04 5.18 4.54
N LYS A 358 -26.87 5.45 3.58
CA LYS A 358 -28.33 5.60 3.75
C LYS A 358 -29.09 4.38 3.27
#